data_cc72b4142460034507d0fa31b9935872
#
_entry.id   cc72b4142460034507d0fa31b9935872
#
_cell.length_a   1.000
_cell.length_b   1.000
_cell.length_c   1.000
_cell.angle_alpha   90.00
_cell.angle_beta   90.00
_cell.angle_gamma   90.00
#
_symmetry.space_group_name_H-M   'P 1'
#
loop_
_entity.id
_entity.type
_entity.pdbx_description
1 polymer ?
#
loop_
_entity_poly.entity_id
_entity_poly.type
_entity_poly.pdbx_seq_one_letter_code
_entity_poly.pdbx_strand_id
1 'polypeptide(L)'
;MLNWFFETIGLSERNLQWLNGFNKIRENEDLIEFRVTPLMRINRVLIERNGETFNLTFFRKGFPISYRKDVKRENMQDTLEAMTGVSFG
;
A
#
# COMPACT_ATOMS: atom_id res chain seq x y z
N MET A 1 13.59 -1.87 6.06
CA MET A 1 13.64 -1.80 4.59
C MET A 1 12.37 -2.35 3.98
N LEU A 2 11.99 -1.84 2.83
CA LEU A 2 10.72 -2.17 2.17
C LEU A 2 10.81 -3.36 1.22
N ASN A 3 11.86 -4.18 1.31
CA ASN A 3 12.08 -5.25 0.35
C ASN A 3 10.88 -6.18 0.21
N TRP A 4 10.29 -6.58 1.33
CA TRP A 4 9.15 -7.49 1.30
C TRP A 4 7.94 -6.84 0.61
N PHE A 5 7.74 -5.54 0.80
CA PHE A 5 6.63 -4.82 0.18
C PHE A 5 6.81 -4.72 -1.34
N PHE A 6 7.99 -4.29 -1.79
CA PHE A 6 8.24 -4.13 -3.22
C PHE A 6 8.28 -5.46 -3.95
N GLU A 7 8.80 -6.51 -3.32
CA GLU A 7 8.73 -7.85 -3.88
C GLU A 7 7.27 -8.30 -4.05
N THR A 8 6.43 -7.98 -3.09
CA THR A 8 5.02 -8.37 -3.10
C THR A 8 4.26 -7.70 -4.25
N ILE A 9 4.49 -6.42 -4.47
CA ILE A 9 3.77 -5.68 -5.53
C ILE A 9 4.51 -5.67 -6.88
N GLY A 10 5.72 -6.22 -6.93
CA GLY A 10 6.46 -6.34 -8.17
C GLY A 10 7.08 -5.06 -8.69
N LEU A 11 7.20 -4.03 -7.87
CA LEU A 11 7.78 -2.75 -8.27
C LEU A 11 8.90 -2.34 -7.33
N SER A 12 9.87 -1.60 -7.87
CA SER A 12 10.88 -0.96 -7.05
C SER A 12 10.32 0.32 -6.43
N GLU A 13 10.92 0.74 -5.32
CA GLU A 13 10.57 2.01 -4.68
C GLU A 13 10.63 3.18 -5.66
N ARG A 14 11.64 3.19 -6.50
CA ARG A 14 11.84 4.25 -7.49
C ARG A 14 10.69 4.32 -8.50
N ASN A 15 10.24 3.17 -9.00
CA ASN A 15 9.14 3.13 -9.94
C ASN A 15 7.84 3.57 -9.28
N LEU A 16 7.62 3.16 -8.05
CA LEU A 16 6.42 3.53 -7.32
C LEU A 16 6.35 5.05 -7.09
N GLN A 17 7.46 5.68 -6.73
CA GLN A 17 7.52 7.13 -6.56
C GLN A 17 7.19 7.87 -7.85
N TRP A 18 7.67 7.38 -8.97
CA TRP A 18 7.42 7.97 -10.27
C TRP A 18 5.93 7.93 -10.66
N LEU A 19 5.29 6.81 -10.38
CA LEU A 19 3.92 6.60 -10.83
C LEU A 19 2.89 7.39 -10.03
N ASN A 20 3.12 7.68 -8.75
CA ASN A 20 1.99 8.00 -7.89
C ASN A 20 2.23 9.05 -6.83
N GLY A 21 3.32 9.78 -6.92
CA GLY A 21 3.67 10.66 -5.82
C GLY A 21 3.80 9.88 -4.51
N PHE A 22 4.24 8.62 -4.62
CA PHE A 22 4.47 7.77 -3.46
C PHE A 22 5.41 8.47 -2.49
N ASN A 23 5.01 8.54 -1.25
CA ASN A 23 5.81 9.16 -0.22
C ASN A 23 5.73 8.32 1.05
N LYS A 24 6.82 7.64 1.36
CA LYS A 24 6.90 6.81 2.54
C LYS A 24 6.79 7.66 3.80
N ILE A 25 5.89 7.30 4.69
CA ILE A 25 5.72 7.95 5.99
C ILE A 25 6.53 7.22 7.04
N ARG A 26 6.38 5.90 7.12
CA ARG A 26 7.12 5.08 8.08
C ARG A 26 7.15 3.63 7.63
N GLU A 27 8.14 2.90 8.14
CA GLU A 27 8.25 1.47 7.91
C GLU A 27 8.98 0.78 9.07
N ASN A 28 8.68 -0.49 9.25
CA ASN A 28 9.48 -1.41 10.03
C ASN A 28 9.33 -2.83 9.45
N GLU A 29 9.75 -3.86 10.16
CA GLU A 29 9.73 -5.22 9.64
C GLU A 29 8.33 -5.73 9.30
N ASP A 30 7.30 -5.20 9.96
CA ASP A 30 5.94 -5.71 9.85
C ASP A 30 4.94 -4.66 9.36
N LEU A 31 5.40 -3.47 8.99
CA LEU A 31 4.51 -2.37 8.68
C LEU A 31 5.15 -1.41 7.69
N ILE A 32 4.33 -0.94 6.76
CA ILE A 32 4.66 0.22 5.94
C ILE A 32 3.45 1.13 5.84
N GLU A 33 3.70 2.44 5.96
CA GLU A 33 2.69 3.46 5.73
C GLU A 33 3.22 4.45 4.72
N PHE A 34 2.39 4.79 3.73
CA PHE A 34 2.79 5.70 2.65
C PHE A 34 1.62 6.52 2.16
N ARG A 35 1.96 7.65 1.55
CA ARG A 35 0.99 8.50 0.85
C ARG A 35 1.04 8.24 -0.63
N VAL A 36 -0.11 8.43 -1.27
CA VAL A 36 -0.24 8.38 -2.73
C VAL A 36 -1.02 9.60 -3.20
N THR A 37 -0.89 9.93 -4.47
CA THR A 37 -1.76 10.94 -5.08
C THR A 37 -3.21 10.42 -5.03
N PRO A 38 -4.17 11.19 -4.51
CA PRO A 38 -5.53 10.69 -4.29
C PRO A 38 -6.32 10.63 -5.59
N LEU A 39 -6.20 9.52 -6.32
CA LEU A 39 -6.95 9.29 -7.55
C LEU A 39 -8.38 8.82 -7.27
N MET A 40 -8.58 8.06 -6.19
CA MET A 40 -9.87 7.51 -5.80
C MET A 40 -10.19 7.80 -4.33
N ARG A 41 -9.94 9.01 -3.89
CA ARG A 41 -10.17 9.47 -2.51
C ARG A 41 -9.16 8.96 -1.48
N ILE A 42 -8.45 7.89 -1.75
CA ILE A 42 -7.44 7.37 -0.84
C ILE A 42 -6.16 8.18 -1.02
N ASN A 43 -5.65 8.75 0.06
CA ASN A 43 -4.40 9.49 0.02
C ASN A 43 -3.31 8.88 0.90
N ARG A 44 -3.65 7.89 1.71
CA ARG A 44 -2.69 7.21 2.59
C ARG A 44 -3.07 5.75 2.76
N VAL A 45 -2.08 4.89 2.80
CA VAL A 45 -2.26 3.46 2.97
C VAL A 45 -1.35 2.96 4.08
N LEU A 46 -1.89 2.15 4.96
CA LEU A 46 -1.14 1.44 6.00
C LEU A 46 -1.25 -0.05 5.71
N ILE A 47 -0.10 -0.71 5.55
CA ILE A 47 -0.02 -2.14 5.34
C ILE A 47 0.70 -2.77 6.52
N GLU A 48 0.04 -3.71 7.19
CA GLU A 48 0.58 -4.43 8.33
C GLU A 48 0.67 -5.91 7.97
N ARG A 49 1.84 -6.50 8.18
CA ARG A 49 2.04 -7.92 7.96
C ARG A 49 1.58 -8.71 9.17
N ASN A 50 0.78 -9.74 8.93
CA ASN A 50 0.28 -10.63 9.97
C ASN A 50 0.56 -12.08 9.52
N GLY A 51 1.73 -12.61 9.89
CA GLY A 51 2.14 -13.92 9.40
C GLY A 51 2.37 -13.90 7.89
N GLU A 52 1.58 -14.68 7.15
CA GLU A 52 1.66 -14.76 5.70
C GLU A 52 0.65 -13.89 4.99
N THR A 53 -0.18 -13.17 5.73
CA THR A 53 -1.19 -12.27 5.17
C THR A 53 -0.90 -10.84 5.58
N PHE A 54 -1.69 -9.93 5.02
CA PHE A 54 -1.52 -8.50 5.25
C PHE A 54 -2.86 -7.86 5.60
N ASN A 55 -2.82 -6.89 6.51
CA ASN A 55 -3.97 -6.07 6.82
C ASN A 55 -3.73 -4.69 6.26
N LEU A 56 -4.68 -4.19 5.46
CA LEU A 56 -4.56 -2.90 4.78
C LEU A 56 -5.62 -1.95 5.31
N THR A 57 -5.17 -0.75 5.70
CA THR A 57 -6.06 0.33 6.10
C THR A 57 -5.89 1.48 5.12
N PHE A 58 -6.99 1.99 4.60
CA PHE A 58 -7.01 3.06 3.61
C PHE A 58 -7.61 4.31 4.24
N PHE A 59 -6.91 5.44 4.08
CA PHE A 59 -7.27 6.69 4.74
C PHE A 59 -7.62 7.77 3.72
N ARG A 60 -8.56 8.62 4.11
CA ARG A 60 -8.90 9.84 3.41
C ARG A 60 -8.84 10.99 4.40
N LYS A 61 -7.97 11.98 4.12
CA LYS A 61 -7.83 13.18 4.96
C LYS A 61 -7.64 12.85 6.46
N GLY A 62 -6.87 11.82 6.73
CA GLY A 62 -6.58 11.42 8.11
C GLY A 62 -7.59 10.45 8.74
N PHE A 63 -8.69 10.14 8.04
CA PHE A 63 -9.72 9.23 8.55
C PHE A 63 -9.64 7.87 7.84
N PRO A 64 -9.67 6.75 8.61
CA PRO A 64 -9.75 5.43 7.98
C PRO A 64 -11.13 5.25 7.35
N ILE A 65 -11.16 4.96 6.06
CA ILE A 65 -12.42 4.80 5.33
C ILE A 65 -12.64 3.38 4.84
N SER A 66 -11.60 2.55 4.84
CA SER A 66 -11.73 1.17 4.42
C SER A 66 -10.63 0.33 5.07
N TYR A 67 -10.96 -0.93 5.31
CA TYR A 67 -10.04 -1.88 5.92
C TYR A 67 -10.19 -3.24 5.24
N ARG A 68 -9.05 -3.86 4.90
CA ARG A 68 -9.00 -5.21 4.31
C ARG A 68 -8.11 -6.08 5.17
N LYS A 69 -8.70 -7.11 5.76
CA LYS A 69 -8.00 -8.03 6.64
C LYS A 69 -7.63 -9.31 5.90
N ASP A 70 -6.49 -9.90 6.28
CA ASP A 70 -6.05 -11.20 5.78
C ASP A 70 -5.90 -11.25 4.25
N VAL A 71 -5.37 -10.18 3.68
CA VAL A 71 -5.08 -10.11 2.24
C VAL A 71 -3.85 -10.97 1.95
N LYS A 72 -4.00 -11.93 1.06
CA LYS A 72 -2.88 -12.78 0.65
C LYS A 72 -1.91 -12.02 -0.24
N ARG A 73 -0.65 -12.45 -0.22
CA ARG A 73 0.40 -11.81 -1.03
C ARG A 73 0.00 -11.70 -2.50
N GLU A 74 -0.55 -12.76 -3.07
CA GLU A 74 -0.96 -12.80 -4.46
C GLU A 74 -2.08 -11.81 -4.79
N ASN A 75 -2.82 -11.35 -3.80
CA ASN A 75 -3.92 -10.41 -3.98
C ASN A 75 -3.57 -8.97 -3.60
N MET A 76 -2.35 -8.74 -3.12
CA MET A 76 -1.95 -7.41 -2.64
C MET A 76 -2.00 -6.35 -3.74
N GLN A 77 -1.41 -6.66 -4.89
CA GLN A 77 -1.36 -5.70 -5.99
C GLN A 77 -2.77 -5.32 -6.45
N ASP A 78 -3.62 -6.32 -6.68
CA ASP A 78 -4.99 -6.07 -7.13
C ASP A 78 -5.78 -5.27 -6.10
N THR A 79 -5.62 -5.58 -4.82
CA THR A 79 -6.31 -4.86 -3.76
C THR A 79 -5.86 -3.39 -3.70
N LEU A 80 -4.55 -3.16 -3.76
CA LEU A 80 -4.01 -1.81 -3.75
C LEU A 80 -4.48 -1.02 -4.97
N GLU A 81 -4.44 -1.61 -6.15
CA GLU A 81 -4.89 -0.95 -7.39
C GLU A 81 -6.37 -0.63 -7.33
N ALA A 82 -7.20 -1.56 -6.86
CA ALA A 82 -8.64 -1.35 -6.75
C ALA A 82 -8.99 -0.23 -5.78
N MET A 83 -8.26 -0.11 -4.67
CA MET A 83 -8.57 0.86 -3.63
C MET A 83 -7.98 2.23 -3.90
N THR A 84 -6.79 2.30 -4.50
CA THR A 84 -6.09 3.58 -4.72
C THR A 84 -6.31 4.14 -6.11
N GLY A 85 -6.75 3.33 -7.06
CA GLY A 85 -6.84 3.73 -8.46
C GLY A 85 -5.50 3.80 -9.17
N VAL A 86 -4.45 3.38 -8.51
CA VAL A 86 -3.08 3.44 -9.00
C VAL A 86 -2.71 2.11 -9.62
N SER A 87 -2.11 2.13 -10.83
CA SER A 87 -1.62 0.92 -11.47
C SER A 87 -0.18 0.66 -11.04
N PHE A 88 0.07 -0.51 -10.47
CA PHE A 88 1.38 -0.91 -9.97
C PHE A 88 2.14 -1.83 -10.94
N GLY A 89 1.51 -2.24 -12.00
CA GLY A 89 2.13 -3.17 -12.91
C GLY A 89 2.03 -2.81 -14.38
#